data_01c2f8ab07e9ed921178ef28feb5f672
#
_entry.id   01c2f8ab07e9ed921178ef28feb5f672
#
_cell.length_a   1.000
_cell.length_b   1.000
_cell.length_c   1.000
_cell.angle_alpha   90.00
_cell.angle_beta   90.00
_cell.angle_gamma   90.00
#
_symmetry.space_group_name_H-M   'P 1'
#
loop_
_entity.id
_entity.type
_entity.pdbx_description
1 polymer ?
#
loop_
_entity_poly.entity_id
_entity_poly.type
_entity_poly.pdbx_seq_one_letter_code
_entity_poly.pdbx_strand_id
1 'polypeptide(L)'
;MAIFEGSFTNASTLKVGIVIARFNDLITNKILSGCLDCLKRHGLDTSELSNQVDIVWVPGSFELPIAAKTLMKKKSYDVVIALGAVIRGETSHYDVVISEAVSYTHLTLPTICSV
;
A
#
# COMPACT_ATOMS: atom_id res chain seq x y z
N MET A 1 3.64 -10.88 33.86
CA MET A 1 2.76 -10.16 32.89
C MET A 1 3.55 -9.89 31.62
N ALA A 2 3.02 -10.28 30.49
CA ALA A 2 3.67 -10.02 29.20
C ALA A 2 3.03 -8.78 28.55
N ILE A 3 3.87 -7.85 28.13
CA ILE A 3 3.45 -6.64 27.44
C ILE A 3 4.14 -6.62 26.08
N PHE A 4 3.36 -6.53 25.01
CA PHE A 4 3.88 -6.46 23.65
C PHE A 4 3.66 -5.06 23.10
N GLU A 5 4.73 -4.41 22.72
CA GLU A 5 4.71 -3.04 22.23
C GLU A 5 5.58 -2.92 21.00
N GLY A 6 5.02 -2.31 19.94
CA GLY A 6 5.77 -2.08 18.72
C GLY A 6 6.87 -1.05 18.92
N SER A 7 7.95 -1.19 18.16
CA SER A 7 9.03 -0.21 18.14
C SER A 7 9.40 0.16 16.72
N PHE A 8 9.98 1.34 16.55
CA PHE A 8 10.41 1.84 15.23
C PHE A 8 11.91 1.62 14.99
N THR A 9 12.57 0.80 15.83
CA THR A 9 14.03 0.67 15.77
C THR A 9 14.56 -0.38 14.81
N ASN A 10 13.71 -1.28 14.32
CA ASN A 10 14.12 -2.37 13.44
C ASN A 10 13.75 -2.16 11.96
N ALA A 11 13.49 -0.92 11.57
CA ALA A 11 13.04 -0.60 10.21
C ALA A 11 14.08 -0.90 9.13
N SER A 12 15.37 -0.97 9.47
CA SER A 12 16.44 -1.25 8.52
C SER A 12 16.38 -2.66 7.91
N THR A 13 15.65 -3.58 8.53
CA THR A 13 15.52 -4.96 8.05
C THR A 13 14.20 -5.22 7.34
N LEU A 14 13.28 -4.27 7.35
CA LEU A 14 11.96 -4.43 6.74
C LEU A 14 12.01 -4.27 5.23
N LYS A 15 11.19 -5.06 4.55
CA LYS A 15 10.95 -4.90 3.12
C LYS A 15 9.48 -4.62 2.89
N VAL A 16 9.19 -3.53 2.19
CA VAL A 16 7.84 -3.01 1.97
C VAL A 16 7.53 -3.00 0.49
N GLY A 17 6.38 -3.55 0.11
CA GLY A 17 5.84 -3.43 -1.23
C GLY A 17 4.70 -2.43 -1.22
N ILE A 18 4.73 -1.47 -2.13
CA ILE A 18 3.67 -0.48 -2.29
C ILE A 18 2.98 -0.72 -3.63
N VAL A 19 1.66 -0.89 -3.60
CA VAL A 19 0.84 -0.95 -4.81
C VAL A 19 0.03 0.34 -4.85
N ILE A 20 0.12 1.06 -5.95
CA ILE A 20 -0.54 2.36 -6.07
C ILE A 20 -1.34 2.47 -7.36
N ALA A 21 -2.56 3.00 -7.25
CA ALA A 21 -3.43 3.23 -8.40
C ALA A 21 -3.04 4.51 -9.13
N ARG A 22 -2.93 4.42 -10.45
CA ARG A 22 -2.59 5.58 -11.28
C ARG A 22 -3.76 6.53 -11.50
N PHE A 23 -4.98 6.02 -11.46
CA PHE A 23 -6.18 6.84 -11.64
C PHE A 23 -6.24 7.91 -10.56
N ASN A 24 -6.51 9.17 -10.95
CA ASN A 24 -6.40 10.35 -10.08
C ASN A 24 -4.98 10.58 -9.56
N ASP A 25 -4.02 10.55 -10.47
CA ASP A 25 -2.60 10.56 -10.11
C ASP A 25 -2.13 11.81 -9.37
N LEU A 26 -2.79 12.95 -9.53
CA LEU A 26 -2.49 14.15 -8.72
C LEU A 26 -2.67 13.87 -7.22
N ILE A 27 -3.72 13.13 -6.88
CA ILE A 27 -4.01 12.77 -5.50
C ILE A 27 -3.13 11.61 -5.06
N THR A 28 -3.03 10.56 -5.88
CA THR A 28 -2.26 9.37 -5.51
C THR A 28 -0.76 9.64 -5.40
N ASN A 29 -0.22 10.56 -6.21
CA ASN A 29 1.17 10.97 -6.07
C ASN A 29 1.43 11.67 -4.73
N LYS A 30 0.49 12.46 -4.23
CA LYS A 30 0.60 13.07 -2.91
C LYS A 30 0.52 12.04 -1.80
N ILE A 31 -0.37 11.06 -1.94
CA ILE A 31 -0.48 9.95 -0.99
C ILE A 31 0.82 9.15 -0.97
N LEU A 32 1.38 8.85 -2.12
CA LEU A 32 2.65 8.13 -2.23
C LEU A 32 3.78 8.92 -1.57
N SER A 33 3.85 10.21 -1.83
CA SER A 33 4.86 11.09 -1.24
C SER A 33 4.78 11.07 0.29
N GLY A 34 3.56 11.15 0.83
CA GLY A 34 3.34 11.07 2.29
C GLY A 34 3.72 9.70 2.85
N CYS A 35 3.40 8.63 2.12
CA CYS A 35 3.76 7.27 2.52
C CYS A 35 5.28 7.10 2.57
N LEU A 36 5.98 7.52 1.54
CA LEU A 36 7.44 7.43 1.48
C LEU A 36 8.10 8.29 2.55
N ASP A 37 7.58 9.49 2.80
CA ASP A 37 8.08 10.34 3.86
C ASP A 37 7.94 9.68 5.23
N CYS A 38 6.80 9.07 5.49
CA CYS A 38 6.56 8.33 6.74
C CYS A 38 7.55 7.19 6.89
N LEU A 39 7.74 6.38 5.85
CA LEU A 39 8.69 5.27 5.89
C LEU A 39 10.12 5.76 6.13
N LYS A 40 10.50 6.84 5.48
CA LYS A 40 11.83 7.45 5.66
C LYS A 40 12.03 7.92 7.09
N ARG A 41 11.03 8.57 7.68
CA ARG A 41 11.11 9.02 9.09
C ARG A 41 11.26 7.88 10.07
N HIS A 42 10.79 6.70 9.71
CA HIS A 42 10.91 5.50 10.54
C HIS A 42 12.16 4.69 10.23
N GLY A 43 13.06 5.21 9.40
CA GLY A 43 14.36 4.62 9.16
C GLY A 43 14.50 3.74 7.94
N LEU A 44 13.46 3.65 7.09
CA LEU A 44 13.58 2.91 5.83
C LEU A 44 14.31 3.75 4.77
N ASP A 45 15.06 3.06 3.92
CA ASP A 45 15.66 3.68 2.75
C ASP A 45 14.63 3.77 1.64
N THR A 46 14.23 4.99 1.28
CA THR A 46 13.25 5.26 0.22
C THR A 46 13.89 5.81 -1.05
N SER A 47 15.21 5.72 -1.20
CA SER A 47 15.90 6.13 -2.42
C SER A 47 15.57 5.22 -3.60
N GLU A 48 15.84 5.68 -4.82
CA GLU A 48 15.57 4.89 -6.03
C GLU A 48 16.38 3.59 -6.08
N LEU A 49 17.53 3.55 -5.40
CA LEU A 49 18.38 2.36 -5.35
C LEU A 49 18.07 1.47 -4.15
N SER A 50 17.02 1.77 -3.41
CA SER A 50 16.65 1.03 -2.20
C SER A 50 16.23 -0.41 -2.52
N ASN A 51 16.65 -1.33 -1.67
CA ASN A 51 16.17 -2.71 -1.67
C ASN A 51 15.03 -2.93 -0.65
N GLN A 52 14.65 -1.90 0.09
CA GLN A 52 13.63 -2.01 1.13
C GLN A 52 12.22 -1.68 0.65
N VAL A 53 12.09 -0.83 -0.36
CA VAL A 53 10.79 -0.35 -0.83
C VAL A 53 10.67 -0.57 -2.33
N ASP A 54 9.67 -1.34 -2.73
CA ASP A 54 9.31 -1.51 -4.14
C ASP A 54 7.94 -0.90 -4.38
N ILE A 55 7.78 -0.25 -5.53
CA ILE A 55 6.53 0.41 -5.91
C ILE A 55 6.00 -0.21 -7.19
N VAL A 56 4.74 -0.64 -7.15
CA VAL A 56 4.04 -1.20 -8.31
C VAL A 56 2.85 -0.30 -8.63
N TRP A 57 2.81 0.22 -9.85
CA TRP A 57 1.70 1.02 -10.33
C TRP A 57 0.67 0.15 -11.03
N VAL A 58 -0.60 0.35 -10.71
CA VAL A 58 -1.72 -0.30 -11.39
C VAL A 58 -2.66 0.77 -11.95
N PRO A 59 -3.48 0.45 -12.97
CA PRO A 59 -4.33 1.47 -13.61
C PRO A 59 -5.33 2.14 -12.69
N GLY A 60 -5.99 1.40 -11.81
CA GLY A 60 -6.99 1.94 -10.91
C GLY A 60 -7.11 1.17 -9.62
N SER A 61 -7.96 1.67 -8.71
CA SER A 61 -8.16 1.04 -7.40
C SER A 61 -8.78 -0.35 -7.50
N PHE A 62 -9.50 -0.65 -8.59
CA PHE A 62 -10.08 -1.96 -8.82
C PHE A 62 -9.01 -3.05 -8.93
N GLU A 63 -7.83 -2.72 -9.44
CA GLU A 63 -6.73 -3.67 -9.63
C GLU A 63 -5.82 -3.79 -8.40
N LEU A 64 -6.01 -2.96 -7.37
CA LEU A 64 -5.17 -2.99 -6.17
C LEU A 64 -5.19 -4.34 -5.45
N PRO A 65 -6.34 -4.99 -5.23
CA PRO A 65 -6.37 -6.24 -4.49
C PRO A 65 -5.55 -7.35 -5.15
N ILE A 66 -5.69 -7.53 -6.46
CA ILE A 66 -4.98 -8.59 -7.16
C ILE A 66 -3.47 -8.32 -7.20
N ALA A 67 -3.07 -7.07 -7.37
CA ALA A 67 -1.66 -6.70 -7.36
C ALA A 67 -1.04 -6.91 -5.97
N ALA A 68 -1.74 -6.50 -4.91
CA ALA A 68 -1.30 -6.71 -3.55
C ALA A 68 -1.16 -8.19 -3.23
N LYS A 69 -2.14 -8.99 -3.61
CA LYS A 69 -2.11 -10.43 -3.41
C LYS A 69 -0.94 -11.08 -4.14
N THR A 70 -0.64 -10.62 -5.35
CA THR A 70 0.48 -11.13 -6.14
C THR A 70 1.81 -10.82 -5.46
N LEU A 71 1.98 -9.61 -4.93
CA LEU A 71 3.19 -9.26 -4.18
C LEU A 71 3.34 -10.11 -2.92
N MET A 72 2.25 -10.31 -2.20
CA MET A 72 2.28 -11.10 -0.96
C MET A 72 2.65 -12.55 -1.21
N LYS A 73 2.24 -13.12 -2.34
CA LYS A 73 2.59 -14.49 -2.71
C LYS A 73 4.08 -14.68 -2.97
N LYS A 74 4.79 -13.63 -3.34
CA LYS A 74 6.24 -13.70 -3.57
C LYS A 74 7.04 -13.85 -2.29
N LYS A 75 6.42 -13.66 -1.13
CA LYS A 75 7.00 -13.86 0.20
C LYS A 75 8.29 -13.07 0.47
N SER A 76 8.56 -12.06 -0.34
CA SER A 76 9.75 -11.23 -0.14
C SER A 76 9.47 -9.92 0.61
N TYR A 77 8.22 -9.68 0.96
CA TYR A 77 7.81 -8.45 1.65
C TYR A 77 7.30 -8.75 3.06
N ASP A 78 7.69 -7.90 4.00
CA ASP A 78 7.17 -7.96 5.37
C ASP A 78 5.78 -7.32 5.44
N VAL A 79 5.52 -6.33 4.60
CA VAL A 79 4.24 -5.64 4.53
C VAL A 79 3.98 -5.18 3.09
N VAL A 80 2.71 -5.16 2.71
CA VAL A 80 2.27 -4.59 1.45
C VAL A 80 1.27 -3.47 1.75
N ILE A 81 1.53 -2.30 1.19
CA ILE A 81 0.68 -1.12 1.36
C ILE A 81 -0.02 -0.84 0.03
N ALA A 82 -1.34 -0.75 0.07
CA ALA A 82 -2.14 -0.41 -1.10
C ALA A 82 -2.63 1.03 -1.00
N LEU A 83 -2.33 1.83 -2.01
CA LEU A 83 -2.67 3.25 -2.07
C LEU A 83 -3.56 3.54 -3.27
N GLY A 84 -4.67 4.22 -3.03
CA GLY A 84 -5.57 4.64 -4.09
C GLY A 84 -6.49 5.74 -3.61
N ALA A 85 -7.18 6.37 -4.55
CA ALA A 85 -8.18 7.38 -4.27
C ALA A 85 -9.40 7.11 -5.15
N VAL A 86 -10.56 7.02 -4.53
CA VAL A 86 -11.83 6.84 -5.23
C VAL A 86 -12.74 7.98 -4.82
N ILE A 87 -13.19 8.74 -5.80
CA ILE A 87 -14.04 9.89 -5.57
C ILE A 87 -15.48 9.54 -5.97
N ARG A 88 -16.41 9.75 -5.05
CA ARG A 88 -17.82 9.49 -5.32
C ARG A 88 -18.36 10.52 -6.31
N GLY A 89 -18.81 10.03 -7.46
CA GLY A 89 -19.43 10.85 -8.50
C GLY A 89 -20.93 10.58 -8.62
N GLU A 90 -21.50 10.94 -9.77
CA GLU A 90 -22.92 10.75 -10.05
C GLU A 90 -23.27 9.30 -10.43
N THR A 91 -22.27 8.47 -10.73
CA THR A 91 -22.48 7.08 -11.14
C THR A 91 -22.26 6.11 -9.99
N SER A 92 -22.75 4.88 -10.13
CA SER A 92 -22.51 3.80 -9.18
C SER A 92 -21.10 3.21 -9.26
N HIS A 93 -20.27 3.70 -10.17
CA HIS A 93 -18.90 3.21 -10.36
C HIS A 93 -18.08 3.25 -9.06
N TYR A 94 -18.24 4.32 -8.27
CA TYR A 94 -17.57 4.46 -6.98
C TYR A 94 -17.85 3.26 -6.06
N ASP A 95 -19.12 2.87 -5.93
CA ASP A 95 -19.52 1.79 -5.02
C ASP A 95 -18.96 0.44 -5.46
N VAL A 96 -18.94 0.17 -6.77
CA VAL A 96 -18.37 -1.06 -7.32
C VAL A 96 -16.87 -1.13 -7.06
N VAL A 97 -16.14 -0.05 -7.31
CA VAL A 97 -14.69 -0.01 -7.11
C VAL A 97 -14.33 -0.20 -5.64
N ILE A 98 -15.03 0.49 -4.74
CA ILE A 98 -14.79 0.36 -3.30
C ILE A 98 -15.09 -1.04 -2.81
N SER A 99 -16.20 -1.62 -3.22
CA SER A 99 -16.58 -2.97 -2.83
C SER A 99 -15.50 -3.98 -3.23
N GLU A 100 -15.00 -3.89 -4.45
CA GLU A 100 -13.96 -4.79 -4.94
C GLU A 100 -12.62 -4.55 -4.23
N ALA A 101 -12.23 -3.28 -4.06
CA ALA A 101 -10.96 -2.95 -3.43
C ALA A 101 -10.90 -3.41 -1.96
N VAL A 102 -12.01 -3.33 -1.24
CA VAL A 102 -12.06 -3.71 0.18
C VAL A 102 -12.26 -5.21 0.38
N SER A 103 -12.96 -5.90 -0.52
CA SER A 103 -13.33 -7.31 -0.33
C SER A 103 -12.13 -8.24 -0.13
N TYR A 104 -10.99 -7.93 -0.73
CA TYR A 104 -9.78 -8.75 -0.65
C TYR A 104 -8.89 -8.44 0.55
N THR A 105 -9.11 -7.33 1.25
CA THR A 105 -8.28 -6.97 2.40
C THR A 105 -8.45 -7.92 3.56
N HIS A 106 -9.60 -8.59 3.65
CA HIS A 106 -9.88 -9.59 4.68
C HIS A 106 -9.25 -10.95 4.42
N LEU A 107 -8.79 -11.18 3.19
CA LEU A 107 -8.25 -12.48 2.78
C LEU A 107 -6.74 -12.54 2.80
N THR A 108 -6.07 -11.40 2.98
CA THR A 108 -4.62 -11.30 2.88
C THR A 108 -4.06 -10.52 4.05
N LEU A 109 -3.11 -11.12 4.77
CA LEU A 109 -2.42 -10.51 5.89
C LEU A 109 -0.92 -10.65 5.70
N PRO A 110 -0.12 -9.67 6.16
CA PRO A 110 -0.50 -8.34 6.61
C PRO A 110 -0.73 -7.37 5.44
N THR A 111 -1.77 -6.54 5.52
CA THR A 111 -2.08 -5.56 4.47
C THR A 111 -2.59 -4.28 5.11
N ILE A 112 -2.06 -3.14 4.65
CA ILE A 112 -2.54 -1.81 5.02
C ILE A 112 -3.11 -1.17 3.76
N CYS A 113 -4.39 -0.77 3.81
CA CYS A 113 -5.05 -0.09 2.70
C CYS A 113 -5.34 1.35 3.06
N SER A 114 -5.09 2.26 2.09
CA SER A 114 -5.49 3.66 2.17
C SER A 114 -6.22 4.02 0.86
N VAL A 115 -7.49 4.39 0.98
CA VAL A 115 -8.34 4.69 -0.18
C VAL A 115 -8.99 6.06 -0.04
#